data_0230b6f99cdf63ea8a70c551586c2eaf
#
_entry.id   0230b6f99cdf63ea8a70c551586c2eaf
#
_cell.length_a   1.000
_cell.length_b   1.000
_cell.length_c   1.000
_cell.angle_alpha   90.00
_cell.angle_beta   90.00
_cell.angle_gamma   90.00
#
_symmetry.space_group_name_H-M   'P 1'
#
loop_
_entity.id
_entity.type
_entity.pdbx_description
1 polymer ?
#
loop_
_entity_poly.entity_id
_entity_poly.type
_entity_poly.pdbx_seq_one_letter_code
_entity_poly.pdbx_strand_id
1 'polypeptide(L)'
;NWVREVEIDRWIISRLHSLIITVRNNTDVYDFTKAVRAIQGFVIEELSNWYVRRSRRRFWASEFNADKTDAYRTLYQVLVEIAKLIAPYAPYLAEEFFLNLNAGESVHLEYYPVADDVYIDTKLEKKMQTVIDLVSLGRAARNECQIKVRQPLNEMFVPAKVKDDLKDMLDLVKEEVNIRKITFVSEQDGFVQYELKPDFKILGPKYGKKVQAINILLNNTPADKVLQAFNSTGFYPLKIEGETINLLPEEVSISIIP
;
A
#
# COMPACT_ATOMS: atom_id res chain seq x y z
N ASN A 1 -14.46 -15.29 24.28
CA ASN A 1 -13.41 -14.43 23.71
C ASN A 1 -12.29 -15.33 23.17
N TRP A 2 -12.33 -15.57 21.87
CA TRP A 2 -11.27 -16.31 21.19
C TRP A 2 -10.11 -15.35 20.84
N VAL A 3 -8.92 -15.64 21.34
CA VAL A 3 -7.71 -14.84 21.12
C VAL A 3 -7.02 -15.36 19.86
N ARG A 4 -6.85 -14.50 18.87
CA ARG A 4 -6.09 -14.81 17.65
C ARG A 4 -4.60 -14.60 17.91
N GLU A 5 -3.84 -15.67 17.83
CA GLU A 5 -2.39 -15.62 18.06
C GLU A 5 -1.64 -15.13 16.82
N VAL A 6 -2.11 -15.50 15.63
CA VAL A 6 -1.44 -15.17 14.37
C VAL A 6 -1.73 -13.74 13.95
N GLU A 7 -0.68 -12.98 13.67
CA GLU A 7 -0.73 -11.55 13.41
C GLU A 7 -1.56 -11.20 12.15
N ILE A 8 -1.49 -12.03 11.10
CA ILE A 8 -2.27 -11.81 9.88
C ILE A 8 -3.78 -12.00 10.11
N ASP A 9 -4.16 -12.87 11.06
CA ASP A 9 -5.57 -13.08 11.42
C ASP A 9 -6.10 -11.87 12.21
N ARG A 10 -5.29 -11.32 13.11
CA ARG A 10 -5.64 -10.08 13.84
C ARG A 10 -5.76 -8.91 12.88
N TRP A 11 -4.81 -8.82 11.93
CA TRP A 11 -4.83 -7.75 10.92
C TRP A 11 -6.10 -7.76 10.06
N ILE A 12 -6.49 -8.91 9.49
CA ILE A 12 -7.66 -8.95 8.60
C ILE A 12 -8.96 -8.65 9.35
N ILE A 13 -9.06 -9.03 10.64
CA ILE A 13 -10.20 -8.67 11.48
C ILE A 13 -10.20 -7.17 11.82
N SER A 14 -9.05 -6.59 12.15
CA SER A 14 -8.93 -5.14 12.36
C SER A 14 -9.39 -4.39 11.10
N ARG A 15 -8.90 -4.79 9.94
CA ARG A 15 -9.28 -4.21 8.65
C ARG A 15 -10.77 -4.36 8.34
N LEU A 16 -11.37 -5.51 8.71
CA LEU A 16 -12.82 -5.72 8.59
C LEU A 16 -13.61 -4.68 9.42
N HIS A 17 -13.21 -4.46 10.69
CA HIS A 17 -13.90 -3.49 11.54
C HIS A 17 -13.69 -2.05 11.06
N SER A 18 -12.51 -1.70 10.55
CA SER A 18 -12.24 -0.43 9.87
C SER A 18 -13.07 -0.26 8.59
N LEU A 19 -13.28 -1.33 7.83
CA LEU A 19 -14.17 -1.36 6.66
C LEU A 19 -15.62 -1.10 7.07
N ILE A 20 -16.12 -1.77 8.11
CA ILE A 20 -17.50 -1.59 8.61
C ILE A 20 -17.74 -0.11 8.93
N ILE A 21 -16.83 0.57 9.63
CA ILE A 21 -16.93 2.00 9.91
C ILE A 21 -17.00 2.80 8.60
N THR A 22 -16.11 2.51 7.67
CA THR A 22 -16.04 3.22 6.38
C THR A 22 -17.31 3.06 5.58
N VAL A 23 -17.83 1.84 5.50
CA VAL A 23 -19.05 1.54 4.74
C VAL A 23 -20.26 2.23 5.38
N ARG A 24 -20.45 2.13 6.71
CA ARG A 24 -21.54 2.79 7.41
C ARG A 24 -21.50 4.30 7.20
N ASN A 25 -20.37 4.94 7.44
CA ASN A 25 -20.24 6.39 7.28
C ASN A 25 -20.57 6.87 5.85
N ASN A 26 -20.16 6.13 4.82
CA ASN A 26 -20.51 6.47 3.45
C ASN A 26 -22.00 6.20 3.14
N THR A 27 -22.56 5.14 3.69
CA THR A 27 -23.99 4.80 3.52
C THR A 27 -24.87 5.84 4.18
N ASP A 28 -24.54 6.30 5.38
CA ASP A 28 -25.30 7.30 6.15
C ASP A 28 -25.38 8.65 5.42
N VAL A 29 -24.38 8.98 4.58
CA VAL A 29 -24.39 10.17 3.71
C VAL A 29 -24.82 9.87 2.27
N TYR A 30 -25.38 8.69 2.02
CA TYR A 30 -25.85 8.22 0.71
C TYR A 30 -24.76 8.12 -0.38
N ASP A 31 -23.47 8.06 0.00
CA ASP A 31 -22.38 7.80 -0.96
C ASP A 31 -22.15 6.29 -1.15
N PHE A 32 -23.14 5.65 -1.76
CA PHE A 32 -23.09 4.20 -2.01
C PHE A 32 -21.95 3.78 -2.91
N THR A 33 -21.51 4.66 -3.80
CA THR A 33 -20.37 4.35 -4.68
C THR A 33 -19.09 4.15 -3.89
N LYS A 34 -18.81 5.02 -2.91
CA LYS A 34 -17.64 4.86 -2.04
C LYS A 34 -17.79 3.66 -1.12
N ALA A 35 -18.99 3.41 -0.58
CA ALA A 35 -19.24 2.25 0.26
C ALA A 35 -18.93 0.94 -0.49
N VAL A 36 -19.48 0.74 -1.70
CA VAL A 36 -19.25 -0.45 -2.51
C VAL A 36 -17.80 -0.59 -2.95
N ARG A 37 -17.16 0.51 -3.35
CA ARG A 37 -15.71 0.50 -3.70
C ARG A 37 -14.83 0.12 -2.53
N ALA A 38 -15.15 0.54 -1.31
CA ALA A 38 -14.43 0.14 -0.11
C ALA A 38 -14.54 -1.37 0.13
N ILE A 39 -15.75 -1.93 0.00
CA ILE A 39 -15.97 -3.38 0.11
C ILE A 39 -15.18 -4.12 -0.98
N GLN A 40 -15.26 -3.66 -2.24
CA GLN A 40 -14.55 -4.26 -3.36
C GLN A 40 -13.03 -4.25 -3.14
N GLY A 41 -12.46 -3.13 -2.72
CA GLY A 41 -11.03 -3.01 -2.42
C GLY A 41 -10.59 -3.98 -1.33
N PHE A 42 -11.33 -4.05 -0.23
CA PHE A 42 -11.06 -4.99 0.84
C PHE A 42 -11.10 -6.45 0.37
N VAL A 43 -12.15 -6.85 -0.37
CA VAL A 43 -12.33 -8.24 -0.82
C VAL A 43 -11.23 -8.64 -1.80
N ILE A 44 -10.87 -7.78 -2.75
CA ILE A 44 -9.88 -8.11 -3.79
C ILE A 44 -8.47 -8.02 -3.23
N GLU A 45 -8.09 -6.86 -2.68
CA GLU A 45 -6.69 -6.59 -2.37
C GLU A 45 -6.28 -7.18 -1.01
N GLU A 46 -7.11 -7.00 0.03
CA GLU A 46 -6.74 -7.38 1.38
C GLU A 46 -7.11 -8.83 1.69
N LEU A 47 -8.36 -9.24 1.41
CA LEU A 47 -8.82 -10.59 1.71
C LEU A 47 -8.27 -11.62 0.71
N SER A 48 -8.54 -11.48 -0.59
CA SER A 48 -8.17 -12.48 -1.59
C SER A 48 -6.68 -12.45 -1.92
N ASN A 49 -6.17 -11.29 -2.38
CA ASN A 49 -4.80 -11.15 -2.87
C ASN A 49 -3.75 -11.17 -1.75
N TRP A 50 -4.14 -10.91 -0.50
CA TRP A 50 -3.20 -10.91 0.62
C TRP A 50 -3.51 -12.01 1.63
N TYR A 51 -4.60 -11.93 2.40
CA TYR A 51 -4.90 -12.84 3.49
C TYR A 51 -5.04 -14.31 3.02
N VAL A 52 -5.94 -14.59 2.08
CA VAL A 52 -6.20 -15.97 1.60
C VAL A 52 -4.96 -16.54 0.92
N ARG A 53 -4.31 -15.77 0.07
CA ARG A 53 -3.11 -16.20 -0.64
C ARG A 53 -1.96 -16.52 0.33
N ARG A 54 -1.74 -15.69 1.35
CA ARG A 54 -0.72 -15.90 2.37
C ARG A 54 -1.03 -17.07 3.30
N SER A 55 -2.31 -17.25 3.63
CA SER A 55 -2.77 -18.33 4.51
C SER A 55 -2.96 -19.66 3.78
N ARG A 56 -2.63 -19.74 2.47
CA ARG A 56 -2.84 -20.94 1.65
C ARG A 56 -2.21 -22.19 2.27
N ARG A 57 -0.98 -22.11 2.80
CA ARG A 57 -0.30 -23.24 3.44
C ARG A 57 -1.05 -23.74 4.68
N ARG A 58 -1.66 -22.84 5.43
CA ARG A 58 -2.47 -23.15 6.63
C ARG A 58 -3.77 -23.86 6.21
N PHE A 59 -4.47 -23.34 5.19
CA PHE A 59 -5.71 -23.93 4.70
C PHE A 59 -5.50 -25.36 4.14
N TRP A 60 -4.39 -25.60 3.46
CA TRP A 60 -4.11 -26.86 2.79
C TRP A 60 -3.17 -27.80 3.58
N ALA A 61 -2.87 -27.48 4.84
CA ALA A 61 -2.14 -28.40 5.70
C ALA A 61 -2.88 -29.75 5.81
N SER A 62 -2.14 -30.85 5.79
CA SER A 62 -2.73 -32.20 5.84
C SER A 62 -3.40 -32.47 7.17
N GLU A 63 -2.81 -31.97 8.26
CA GLU A 63 -3.31 -32.16 9.61
C GLU A 63 -4.27 -31.05 10.01
N PHE A 64 -5.32 -31.40 10.74
CA PHE A 64 -6.28 -30.46 11.29
C PHE A 64 -5.77 -30.03 12.68
N ASN A 65 -4.99 -28.96 12.72
CA ASN A 65 -4.42 -28.37 13.93
C ASN A 65 -5.12 -27.06 14.33
N ALA A 66 -4.72 -26.49 15.47
CA ALA A 66 -5.27 -25.24 15.97
C ALA A 66 -5.10 -24.09 14.98
N ASP A 67 -3.92 -23.94 14.37
CA ASP A 67 -3.61 -22.87 13.40
C ASP A 67 -4.50 -22.94 12.16
N LYS A 68 -4.75 -24.14 11.62
CA LYS A 68 -5.69 -24.34 10.50
C LYS A 68 -7.11 -23.98 10.91
N THR A 69 -7.54 -24.42 12.10
CA THR A 69 -8.87 -24.09 12.63
C THR A 69 -9.06 -22.59 12.80
N ASP A 70 -8.04 -21.90 13.29
CA ASP A 70 -8.07 -20.45 13.50
C ASP A 70 -8.13 -19.68 12.16
N ALA A 71 -7.39 -20.14 11.15
CA ALA A 71 -7.46 -19.57 9.81
C ALA A 71 -8.87 -19.71 9.20
N TYR A 72 -9.48 -20.90 9.32
CA TYR A 72 -10.85 -21.11 8.83
C TYR A 72 -11.90 -20.30 9.59
N ARG A 73 -11.80 -20.23 10.91
CA ARG A 73 -12.71 -19.41 11.73
C ARG A 73 -12.60 -17.94 11.40
N THR A 74 -11.39 -17.44 11.21
CA THR A 74 -11.15 -16.05 10.81
C THR A 74 -11.75 -15.78 9.44
N LEU A 75 -11.47 -16.63 8.46
CA LEU A 75 -12.03 -16.50 7.11
C LEU A 75 -13.56 -16.55 7.12
N TYR A 76 -14.13 -17.51 7.82
CA TYR A 76 -15.59 -17.64 7.96
C TYR A 76 -16.22 -16.38 8.53
N GLN A 77 -15.68 -15.84 9.64
CA GLN A 77 -16.18 -14.61 10.24
C GLN A 77 -16.14 -13.43 9.25
N VAL A 78 -15.01 -13.27 8.55
CA VAL A 78 -14.85 -12.19 7.55
C VAL A 78 -15.88 -12.35 6.43
N LEU A 79 -16.09 -13.55 5.93
CA LEU A 79 -17.03 -13.83 4.84
C LEU A 79 -18.48 -13.57 5.24
N VAL A 80 -18.88 -13.96 6.46
CA VAL A 80 -20.23 -13.71 6.99
C VAL A 80 -20.49 -12.21 7.11
N GLU A 81 -19.56 -11.46 7.68
CA GLU A 81 -19.72 -10.00 7.81
C GLU A 81 -19.73 -9.30 6.45
N ILE A 82 -18.93 -9.77 5.47
CA ILE A 82 -18.99 -9.26 4.08
C ILE A 82 -20.37 -9.53 3.47
N ALA A 83 -20.96 -10.74 3.66
CA ALA A 83 -22.30 -11.04 3.16
C ALA A 83 -23.33 -10.05 3.70
N LYS A 84 -23.29 -9.75 5.01
CA LYS A 84 -24.15 -8.75 5.62
C LYS A 84 -23.89 -7.34 5.09
N LEU A 85 -22.63 -6.94 4.89
CA LEU A 85 -22.27 -5.62 4.36
C LEU A 85 -22.75 -5.39 2.93
N ILE A 86 -22.72 -6.42 2.07
CA ILE A 86 -23.17 -6.30 0.68
C ILE A 86 -24.67 -6.46 0.49
N ALA A 87 -25.42 -6.93 1.49
CA ALA A 87 -26.85 -7.21 1.38
C ALA A 87 -27.67 -6.01 0.86
N PRO A 88 -27.45 -4.75 1.31
CA PRO A 88 -28.20 -3.61 0.77
C PRO A 88 -27.89 -3.28 -0.70
N TYR A 89 -26.73 -3.70 -1.21
CA TYR A 89 -26.24 -3.35 -2.56
C TYR A 89 -26.45 -4.48 -3.58
N ALA A 90 -26.34 -5.73 -3.14
CA ALA A 90 -26.47 -6.92 -3.98
C ALA A 90 -27.23 -8.02 -3.23
N PRO A 91 -28.56 -7.84 -2.98
CA PRO A 91 -29.33 -8.67 -2.06
C PRO A 91 -29.34 -10.16 -2.44
N TYR A 92 -29.52 -10.50 -3.71
CA TYR A 92 -29.55 -11.89 -4.15
C TYR A 92 -28.19 -12.59 -4.00
N LEU A 93 -27.09 -11.88 -4.33
CA LEU A 93 -25.75 -12.41 -4.16
C LEU A 93 -25.43 -12.60 -2.67
N ALA A 94 -25.80 -11.64 -1.84
CA ALA A 94 -25.58 -11.69 -0.40
C ALA A 94 -26.32 -12.87 0.24
N GLU A 95 -27.57 -13.08 -0.15
CA GLU A 95 -28.39 -14.20 0.34
C GLU A 95 -27.79 -15.55 -0.03
N GLU A 96 -27.50 -15.76 -1.32
CA GLU A 96 -26.90 -17.00 -1.79
C GLU A 96 -25.56 -17.29 -1.09
N PHE A 97 -24.74 -16.24 -0.91
CA PHE A 97 -23.46 -16.36 -0.25
C PHE A 97 -23.60 -16.71 1.24
N PHE A 98 -24.54 -16.06 1.94
CA PHE A 98 -24.81 -16.28 3.34
C PHE A 98 -25.35 -17.69 3.62
N LEU A 99 -26.29 -18.17 2.79
CA LEU A 99 -26.84 -19.51 2.89
C LEU A 99 -25.79 -20.59 2.63
N ASN A 100 -24.91 -20.40 1.63
CA ASN A 100 -23.81 -21.33 1.36
C ASN A 100 -22.76 -21.39 2.47
N LEU A 101 -22.62 -20.32 3.25
CA LEU A 101 -21.81 -20.34 4.48
C LEU A 101 -22.51 -21.03 5.66
N ASN A 102 -23.78 -21.39 5.51
CA ASN A 102 -24.63 -21.94 6.57
C ASN A 102 -24.65 -21.05 7.83
N ALA A 103 -24.69 -19.72 7.61
CA ALA A 103 -24.51 -18.70 8.65
C ALA A 103 -25.82 -18.36 9.37
N GLY A 104 -26.98 -18.75 8.82
CA GLY A 104 -28.30 -18.49 9.38
C GLY A 104 -29.42 -18.78 8.38
N GLU A 105 -30.63 -18.34 8.68
CA GLU A 105 -31.83 -18.58 7.85
C GLU A 105 -31.86 -17.67 6.63
N SER A 106 -31.54 -16.39 6.79
CA SER A 106 -31.43 -15.40 5.72
C SER A 106 -30.55 -14.23 6.16
N VAL A 107 -29.73 -13.69 5.25
CA VAL A 107 -28.93 -12.48 5.50
C VAL A 107 -29.82 -11.26 5.81
N HIS A 108 -31.02 -11.24 5.25
CA HIS A 108 -31.96 -10.14 5.40
C HIS A 108 -32.67 -10.10 6.77
N LEU A 109 -32.56 -11.16 7.57
CA LEU A 109 -33.03 -11.23 8.96
C LEU A 109 -31.94 -10.84 9.96
N GLU A 110 -30.71 -10.68 9.49
CA GLU A 110 -29.56 -10.33 10.32
C GLU A 110 -29.44 -8.81 10.56
N TYR A 111 -28.85 -8.44 11.69
CA TYR A 111 -28.49 -7.05 11.93
C TYR A 111 -27.32 -6.62 11.04
N TYR A 112 -27.42 -5.39 10.53
CA TYR A 112 -26.33 -4.79 9.75
C TYR A 112 -25.08 -4.64 10.61
N PRO A 113 -23.88 -4.99 10.10
CA PRO A 113 -22.64 -5.04 10.88
C PRO A 113 -22.33 -3.74 11.61
N VAL A 114 -21.91 -3.87 12.87
CA VAL A 114 -21.42 -2.76 13.70
C VAL A 114 -19.97 -3.05 14.08
N ALA A 115 -19.11 -2.05 13.90
CA ALA A 115 -17.72 -2.19 14.27
C ALA A 115 -17.58 -2.26 15.81
N ASP A 116 -16.63 -3.07 16.26
CA ASP A 116 -16.19 -3.13 17.64
C ASP A 116 -14.74 -2.65 17.71
N ASP A 117 -14.53 -1.52 18.37
CA ASP A 117 -13.23 -0.85 18.48
C ASP A 117 -12.17 -1.72 19.17
N VAL A 118 -12.58 -2.72 19.94
CA VAL A 118 -11.66 -3.67 20.60
C VAL A 118 -10.82 -4.46 19.57
N TYR A 119 -11.35 -4.66 18.38
CA TYR A 119 -10.63 -5.38 17.30
C TYR A 119 -9.79 -4.48 16.42
N ILE A 120 -9.89 -3.15 16.54
CA ILE A 120 -9.18 -2.21 15.68
C ILE A 120 -7.77 -1.96 16.24
N ASP A 121 -6.75 -2.42 15.52
CA ASP A 121 -5.34 -2.15 15.77
C ASP A 121 -4.74 -1.32 14.64
N THR A 122 -4.87 -0.01 14.74
CA THR A 122 -4.39 0.94 13.73
C THR A 122 -2.88 0.88 13.52
N LYS A 123 -2.11 0.47 14.54
CA LYS A 123 -0.65 0.29 14.41
C LYS A 123 -0.33 -0.93 13.55
N LEU A 124 -1.03 -2.04 13.78
CA LEU A 124 -0.90 -3.26 12.99
C LEU A 124 -1.34 -3.02 11.54
N GLU A 125 -2.45 -2.30 11.35
CA GLU A 125 -2.93 -1.94 10.01
C GLU A 125 -1.88 -1.12 9.24
N LYS A 126 -1.29 -0.11 9.88
CA LYS A 126 -0.24 0.72 9.27
C LYS A 126 1.00 -0.10 8.92
N LYS A 127 1.48 -0.95 9.83
CA LYS A 127 2.62 -1.83 9.59
C LYS A 127 2.38 -2.75 8.38
N MET A 128 1.23 -3.42 8.33
CA MET A 128 0.90 -4.30 7.22
C MET A 128 0.73 -3.54 5.90
N GLN A 129 0.16 -2.32 5.93
CA GLN A 129 0.08 -1.48 4.74
C GLN A 129 1.48 -1.16 4.20
N THR A 130 2.43 -0.81 5.06
CA THR A 130 3.83 -0.60 4.67
C THR A 130 4.45 -1.84 4.02
N VAL A 131 4.14 -3.04 4.55
CA VAL A 131 4.58 -4.32 3.95
C VAL A 131 3.98 -4.50 2.55
N ILE A 132 2.67 -4.29 2.40
CA ILE A 132 1.95 -4.42 1.13
C ILE A 132 2.51 -3.45 0.09
N ASP A 133 2.75 -2.20 0.46
CA ASP A 133 3.31 -1.17 -0.41
C ASP A 133 4.72 -1.55 -0.88
N LEU A 134 5.58 -2.00 0.03
CA LEU A 134 6.93 -2.45 -0.33
C LEU A 134 6.93 -3.69 -1.23
N VAL A 135 6.04 -4.64 -1.00
CA VAL A 135 5.88 -5.81 -1.88
C VAL A 135 5.41 -5.37 -3.27
N SER A 136 4.48 -4.43 -3.33
CA SER A 136 3.99 -3.87 -4.60
C SER A 136 5.11 -3.16 -5.37
N LEU A 137 5.86 -2.29 -4.71
CA LEU A 137 7.03 -1.59 -5.30
C LEU A 137 8.12 -2.58 -5.74
N GLY A 138 8.43 -3.57 -4.91
CA GLY A 138 9.42 -4.59 -5.25
C GLY A 138 9.02 -5.44 -6.46
N ARG A 139 7.73 -5.74 -6.62
CA ARG A 139 7.20 -6.43 -7.81
C ARG A 139 7.20 -5.53 -9.03
N ALA A 140 6.87 -4.24 -8.88
CA ALA A 140 6.93 -3.27 -9.96
C ALA A 140 8.37 -3.14 -10.51
N ALA A 141 9.36 -2.96 -9.61
CA ALA A 141 10.77 -2.89 -9.99
C ALA A 141 11.25 -4.17 -10.72
N ARG A 142 10.79 -5.36 -10.27
CA ARG A 142 11.09 -6.61 -11.00
C ARG A 142 10.49 -6.63 -12.39
N ASN A 143 9.26 -6.15 -12.56
CA ASN A 143 8.59 -6.09 -13.85
C ASN A 143 9.31 -5.14 -14.82
N GLU A 144 9.73 -3.97 -14.34
CA GLU A 144 10.52 -3.02 -15.14
C GLU A 144 11.84 -3.62 -15.65
N CYS A 145 12.53 -4.37 -14.78
CA CYS A 145 13.73 -5.10 -15.13
C CYS A 145 13.49 -6.44 -15.83
N GLN A 146 12.23 -6.83 -16.09
CA GLN A 146 11.83 -8.11 -16.66
C GLN A 146 12.34 -9.35 -15.89
N ILE A 147 12.53 -9.20 -14.57
CA ILE A 147 12.99 -10.26 -13.68
C ILE A 147 11.79 -10.99 -13.08
N LYS A 148 11.65 -12.27 -13.38
CA LYS A 148 10.55 -13.09 -12.83
C LYS A 148 10.65 -13.22 -11.30
N VAL A 149 9.52 -13.20 -10.59
CA VAL A 149 9.50 -13.35 -9.12
C VAL A 149 10.13 -14.67 -8.65
N ARG A 150 10.11 -15.72 -9.47
CA ARG A 150 10.75 -17.01 -9.17
C ARG A 150 12.28 -16.94 -9.09
N GLN A 151 12.90 -15.94 -9.71
CA GLN A 151 14.34 -15.74 -9.66
C GLN A 151 14.69 -15.04 -8.34
N PRO A 152 15.47 -15.67 -7.43
CA PRO A 152 15.85 -15.05 -6.18
C PRO A 152 16.83 -13.90 -6.43
N LEU A 153 16.67 -12.81 -5.70
CA LEU A 153 17.61 -11.69 -5.67
C LEU A 153 18.35 -11.67 -4.33
N ASN A 154 19.57 -11.18 -4.34
CA ASN A 154 20.39 -11.17 -3.14
C ASN A 154 19.94 -10.14 -2.12
N GLU A 155 19.63 -8.92 -2.59
CA GLU A 155 19.41 -7.80 -1.70
C GLU A 155 18.38 -6.82 -2.25
N MET A 156 17.60 -6.21 -1.34
CA MET A 156 16.69 -5.10 -1.60
C MET A 156 17.07 -3.96 -0.68
N PHE A 157 17.21 -2.77 -1.24
CA PHE A 157 17.42 -1.55 -0.48
C PHE A 157 16.09 -0.86 -0.18
N VAL A 158 15.88 -0.51 1.07
CA VAL A 158 14.63 0.08 1.56
C VAL A 158 14.95 1.33 2.38
N PRO A 159 14.19 2.43 2.24
CA PRO A 159 14.43 3.63 3.02
C PRO A 159 14.41 3.36 4.53
N ALA A 160 15.39 3.89 5.28
CA ALA A 160 15.51 3.69 6.72
C ALA A 160 14.28 4.18 7.51
N LYS A 161 13.52 5.13 6.97
CA LYS A 161 12.31 5.69 7.59
C LYS A 161 11.21 4.66 7.89
N VAL A 162 11.17 3.54 7.16
CA VAL A 162 10.16 2.47 7.37
C VAL A 162 10.69 1.31 8.23
N LYS A 163 11.91 1.41 8.76
CA LYS A 163 12.56 0.33 9.51
C LYS A 163 11.77 -0.10 10.74
N ASP A 164 11.25 0.85 11.50
CA ASP A 164 10.53 0.57 12.74
C ASP A 164 9.16 -0.08 12.48
N ASP A 165 8.51 0.31 11.39
CA ASP A 165 7.23 -0.28 10.98
C ASP A 165 7.39 -1.73 10.46
N LEU A 166 8.58 -2.13 10.01
CA LEU A 166 8.85 -3.42 9.38
C LEU A 166 9.52 -4.46 10.27
N LYS A 167 10.02 -4.07 11.44
CA LYS A 167 10.94 -4.86 12.26
C LYS A 167 10.53 -6.33 12.45
N ASP A 168 9.24 -6.57 12.66
CA ASP A 168 8.69 -7.91 12.93
C ASP A 168 8.13 -8.59 11.67
N MET A 169 8.04 -7.86 10.53
CA MET A 169 7.39 -8.31 9.30
C MET A 169 8.33 -8.44 8.09
N LEU A 170 9.65 -8.31 8.29
CA LEU A 170 10.64 -8.37 7.20
C LEU A 170 10.58 -9.66 6.40
N ASP A 171 10.31 -10.77 7.05
CA ASP A 171 10.24 -12.07 6.38
C ASP A 171 9.06 -12.16 5.42
N LEU A 172 7.95 -11.46 5.71
CA LEU A 172 6.83 -11.35 4.76
C LEU A 172 7.27 -10.70 3.45
N VAL A 173 8.02 -9.60 3.54
CA VAL A 173 8.53 -8.90 2.34
C VAL A 173 9.52 -9.78 1.59
N LYS A 174 10.46 -10.42 2.29
CA LYS A 174 11.47 -11.31 1.67
C LYS A 174 10.82 -12.46 0.90
N GLU A 175 9.83 -13.12 1.48
CA GLU A 175 9.11 -14.22 0.85
C GLU A 175 8.32 -13.77 -0.37
N GLU A 176 7.59 -12.63 -0.27
CA GLU A 176 6.71 -12.14 -1.32
C GLU A 176 7.46 -11.62 -2.55
N VAL A 177 8.62 -11.01 -2.33
CA VAL A 177 9.47 -10.47 -3.40
C VAL A 177 10.61 -11.41 -3.78
N ASN A 178 10.75 -12.55 -3.08
CA ASN A 178 11.82 -13.55 -3.25
C ASN A 178 13.22 -12.92 -3.17
N ILE A 179 13.52 -12.34 -2.01
CA ILE A 179 14.77 -11.62 -1.72
C ILE A 179 15.41 -12.23 -0.47
N ARG A 180 16.74 -12.39 -0.51
CA ARG A 180 17.50 -12.98 0.60
C ARG A 180 17.72 -12.00 1.75
N LYS A 181 18.00 -10.73 1.44
CA LYS A 181 18.38 -9.71 2.42
C LYS A 181 17.67 -8.39 2.13
N ILE A 182 17.26 -7.68 3.18
CA ILE A 182 16.78 -6.30 3.12
C ILE A 182 17.78 -5.44 3.87
N THR A 183 18.27 -4.40 3.23
CA THR A 183 19.20 -3.42 3.80
C THR A 183 18.51 -2.05 3.83
N PHE A 184 18.50 -1.44 5.02
CA PHE A 184 17.95 -0.12 5.19
C PHE A 184 19.01 0.92 4.85
N VAL A 185 18.63 1.86 3.97
CA VAL A 185 19.51 2.93 3.49
C VAL A 185 18.95 4.29 3.86
N SER A 186 19.83 5.21 4.21
CA SER A 186 19.49 6.61 4.41
C SER A 186 19.58 7.38 3.08
N GLU A 187 18.93 8.54 3.01
CA GLU A 187 19.02 9.43 1.85
C GLU A 187 20.47 9.89 1.57
N GLN A 188 21.34 9.80 2.60
CA GLN A 188 22.76 10.18 2.49
C GLN A 188 23.66 9.11 1.88
N ASP A 189 23.17 7.86 1.74
CA ASP A 189 23.99 6.73 1.26
C ASP A 189 24.18 6.71 -0.27
N GLY A 190 23.64 7.69 -1.01
CA GLY A 190 23.89 7.87 -2.44
C GLY A 190 23.36 6.77 -3.36
N PHE A 191 22.46 5.90 -2.85
CA PHE A 191 21.88 4.80 -3.62
C PHE A 191 20.80 5.23 -4.61
N VAL A 192 20.34 6.46 -4.51
CA VAL A 192 19.33 7.02 -5.40
C VAL A 192 19.99 8.12 -6.21
N GLN A 193 20.19 7.90 -7.51
CA GLN A 193 20.57 8.96 -8.42
C GLN A 193 19.28 9.61 -8.95
N TYR A 194 19.16 10.91 -8.74
CA TYR A 194 18.06 11.69 -9.27
C TYR A 194 18.50 12.35 -10.58
N GLU A 195 17.71 12.21 -11.61
CA GLU A 195 17.82 12.99 -12.83
C GLU A 195 16.87 14.18 -12.74
N LEU A 196 17.41 15.37 -12.90
CA LEU A 196 16.64 16.61 -12.91
C LEU A 196 16.39 17.03 -14.36
N LYS A 197 15.14 17.18 -14.74
CA LYS A 197 14.76 17.71 -16.06
C LYS A 197 13.90 18.94 -15.90
N PRO A 198 14.21 20.03 -16.60
CA PRO A 198 13.35 21.21 -16.61
C PRO A 198 12.01 20.86 -17.26
N ASP A 199 10.90 21.32 -16.69
CA ASP A 199 9.60 21.23 -17.36
C ASP A 199 9.49 22.33 -18.40
N PHE A 200 9.75 21.95 -19.66
CA PHE A 200 9.71 22.87 -20.80
C PHE A 200 8.34 23.53 -21.03
N LYS A 201 7.25 22.90 -20.58
CA LYS A 201 5.91 23.46 -20.72
C LYS A 201 5.71 24.65 -19.79
N ILE A 202 6.31 24.60 -18.60
CA ILE A 202 6.22 25.67 -17.59
C ILE A 202 7.31 26.71 -17.82
N LEU A 203 8.54 26.27 -18.03
CA LEU A 203 9.70 27.16 -18.18
C LEU A 203 9.76 27.88 -19.53
N GLY A 204 9.23 27.26 -20.62
CA GLY A 204 9.25 27.82 -21.96
C GLY A 204 8.61 29.21 -22.07
N PRO A 205 7.33 29.37 -21.63
CA PRO A 205 6.67 30.67 -21.63
C PRO A 205 7.30 31.70 -20.70
N LYS A 206 7.95 31.25 -19.60
CA LYS A 206 8.49 32.12 -18.55
C LYS A 206 9.90 32.65 -18.86
N TYR A 207 10.76 31.80 -19.44
CA TYR A 207 12.18 32.10 -19.60
C TYR A 207 12.70 32.02 -21.05
N GLY A 208 11.87 31.60 -22.00
CA GLY A 208 12.18 31.60 -23.42
C GLY A 208 13.52 30.93 -23.77
N LYS A 209 14.41 31.66 -24.43
CA LYS A 209 15.73 31.13 -24.85
C LYS A 209 16.64 30.70 -23.69
N LYS A 210 16.42 31.20 -22.47
CA LYS A 210 17.22 30.85 -21.29
C LYS A 210 16.95 29.43 -20.78
N VAL A 211 15.88 28.76 -21.23
CA VAL A 211 15.52 27.39 -20.81
C VAL A 211 16.61 26.38 -21.18
N GLN A 212 17.30 26.55 -22.30
CA GLN A 212 18.42 25.68 -22.65
C GLN A 212 19.59 25.82 -21.68
N ALA A 213 19.91 27.04 -21.24
CA ALA A 213 20.94 27.28 -20.24
C ALA A 213 20.56 26.70 -18.87
N ILE A 214 19.26 26.80 -18.49
CA ILE A 214 18.70 26.15 -17.29
C ILE A 214 18.93 24.64 -17.36
N ASN A 215 18.62 23.99 -18.49
CA ASN A 215 18.78 22.55 -18.66
C ASN A 215 20.25 22.12 -18.51
N ILE A 216 21.17 22.83 -19.12
CA ILE A 216 22.61 22.52 -19.03
C ILE A 216 23.11 22.65 -17.58
N LEU A 217 22.69 23.70 -16.89
CA LEU A 217 23.11 23.94 -15.50
C LEU A 217 22.49 22.92 -14.54
N LEU A 218 21.22 22.54 -14.72
CA LEU A 218 20.57 21.50 -13.93
C LEU A 218 21.24 20.14 -14.10
N ASN A 219 21.56 19.76 -15.34
CA ASN A 219 22.26 18.50 -15.63
C ASN A 219 23.66 18.41 -15.01
N ASN A 220 24.32 19.56 -14.80
CA ASN A 220 25.64 19.64 -14.18
C ASN A 220 25.58 19.85 -12.64
N THR A 221 24.40 19.99 -12.09
CA THR A 221 24.21 20.22 -10.66
C THR A 221 23.82 18.91 -9.97
N PRO A 222 24.48 18.53 -8.84
CA PRO A 222 24.06 17.38 -8.05
C PRO A 222 22.62 17.55 -7.60
N ALA A 223 21.78 16.57 -7.90
CA ALA A 223 20.35 16.62 -7.65
C ALA A 223 20.02 16.81 -6.16
N ASP A 224 20.84 16.25 -5.27
CA ASP A 224 20.68 16.38 -3.82
C ASP A 224 20.72 17.84 -3.35
N LYS A 225 21.57 18.68 -3.97
CA LYS A 225 21.62 20.11 -3.63
C LYS A 225 20.35 20.86 -4.00
N VAL A 226 19.78 20.50 -5.16
CA VAL A 226 18.53 21.12 -5.63
C VAL A 226 17.37 20.69 -4.75
N LEU A 227 17.30 19.39 -4.40
CA LEU A 227 16.29 18.84 -3.50
C LEU A 227 16.36 19.44 -2.08
N GLN A 228 17.58 19.59 -1.53
CA GLN A 228 17.77 20.23 -0.23
C GLN A 228 17.31 21.69 -0.25
N ALA A 229 17.61 22.42 -1.33
CA ALA A 229 17.16 23.81 -1.48
C ALA A 229 15.62 23.89 -1.59
N PHE A 230 14.99 23.02 -2.36
CA PHE A 230 13.52 22.97 -2.43
C PHE A 230 12.88 22.68 -1.07
N ASN A 231 13.45 21.78 -0.27
CA ASN A 231 12.94 21.45 1.05
C ASN A 231 13.20 22.55 2.11
N SER A 232 14.29 23.32 1.96
CA SER A 232 14.68 24.32 2.96
C SER A 232 14.17 25.72 2.65
N THR A 233 14.24 26.15 1.39
CA THR A 233 13.92 27.53 0.97
C THR A 233 12.71 27.62 0.02
N GLY A 234 12.23 26.48 -0.50
CA GLY A 234 11.14 26.42 -1.46
C GLY A 234 11.56 26.72 -2.90
N PHE A 235 12.81 27.09 -3.16
CA PHE A 235 13.33 27.39 -4.50
C PHE A 235 14.82 27.07 -4.62
N TYR A 236 15.30 26.88 -5.84
CA TYR A 236 16.73 26.72 -6.13
C TYR A 236 17.26 27.90 -6.97
N PRO A 237 18.24 28.68 -6.47
CA PRO A 237 18.77 29.83 -7.21
C PRO A 237 19.80 29.36 -8.28
N LEU A 238 19.53 29.68 -9.55
CA LEU A 238 20.44 29.49 -10.68
C LEU A 238 20.93 30.85 -11.19
N LYS A 239 22.25 30.98 -11.38
CA LYS A 239 22.84 32.17 -12.01
C LYS A 239 23.03 31.95 -13.50
N ILE A 240 22.34 32.73 -14.33
CA ILE A 240 22.40 32.66 -15.79
C ILE A 240 22.61 34.07 -16.31
N GLU A 241 23.70 34.27 -17.05
CA GLU A 241 24.04 35.56 -17.70
C GLU A 241 24.00 36.78 -16.78
N GLY A 242 24.38 36.60 -15.50
CA GLY A 242 24.41 37.68 -14.52
C GLY A 242 23.08 37.88 -13.76
N GLU A 243 22.01 37.22 -14.13
CA GLU A 243 20.73 37.22 -13.42
C GLU A 243 20.58 35.98 -12.56
N THR A 244 19.93 36.13 -11.41
CA THR A 244 19.57 34.97 -10.55
C THR A 244 18.13 34.56 -10.82
N ILE A 245 17.94 33.35 -11.28
CA ILE A 245 16.63 32.74 -11.53
C ILE A 245 16.34 31.78 -10.35
N ASN A 246 15.21 31.98 -9.69
CA ASN A 246 14.75 31.08 -8.63
C ASN A 246 13.83 30.02 -9.23
N LEU A 247 14.32 28.79 -9.37
CA LEU A 247 13.52 27.66 -9.85
C LEU A 247 12.63 27.14 -8.73
N LEU A 248 11.38 26.87 -9.04
CA LEU A 248 10.39 26.28 -8.14
C LEU A 248 10.33 24.75 -8.33
N PRO A 249 9.89 23.98 -7.31
CA PRO A 249 9.75 22.53 -7.43
C PRO A 249 8.86 22.08 -8.60
N GLU A 250 7.81 22.83 -8.91
CA GLU A 250 6.88 22.56 -10.02
C GLU A 250 7.48 22.79 -11.42
N GLU A 251 8.62 23.49 -11.50
CA GLU A 251 9.33 23.81 -12.74
C GLU A 251 10.39 22.76 -13.12
N VAL A 252 10.63 21.78 -12.22
CA VAL A 252 11.65 20.74 -12.39
C VAL A 252 11.02 19.36 -12.20
N SER A 253 11.06 18.53 -13.22
CA SER A 253 10.69 17.13 -13.15
C SER A 253 11.85 16.34 -12.53
N ILE A 254 11.59 15.61 -11.46
CA ILE A 254 12.56 14.79 -10.74
C ILE A 254 12.25 13.34 -11.05
N SER A 255 13.17 12.63 -11.70
CA SER A 255 13.08 11.20 -11.96
C SER A 255 14.21 10.47 -11.25
N ILE A 256 13.92 9.26 -10.77
CA ILE A 256 14.90 8.38 -10.16
C ILE A 256 15.54 7.55 -11.27
N ILE A 257 16.87 7.58 -11.36
CA ILE A 257 17.60 6.66 -12.21
C ILE A 257 17.95 5.43 -11.38
N PRO A 258 17.59 4.22 -11.87
CA PRO A 258 17.92 2.98 -11.18
C PRO A 258 19.41 2.65 -11.15
#